data_c02f2cf0e188c92cd9b42f4845956efe
#
_entry.id   c02f2cf0e188c92cd9b42f4845956efe
#
_cell.length_a   1.000
_cell.length_b   1.000
_cell.length_c   1.000
_cell.angle_alpha   90.00
_cell.angle_beta   90.00
_cell.angle_gamma   90.00
#
_symmetry.space_group_name_H-M   'P 1'
#
loop_
_entity.id
_entity.type
_entity.pdbx_description
1 polymer ?
#
loop_
_entity_poly.entity_id
_entity_poly.type
_entity_poly.pdbx_seq_one_letter_code
_entity_poly.pdbx_strand_id
1 'polypeptide(L)'
;MKKILIAILITSALTLQAQLPSVITCWQINTDSTGFAGILTNAQAVQYTDSNVYISTTDVASWIPVGYTWPNNPWVPQNQGFVYVITRYPRANPGTLTATPFGHIGIWKNGVSIYNPEDTKSYNDSSVWMQNAFYFEHLLDQTMDPCLGHPNDHYEYHTHTTPACLYDETDSTVHAPILGYAFDGYPIYGAYGYTNPNAAGPVKRMVSSYQLRPIATRDTLPDGTALAPVYYGPALDSIPLGAYMQDWEYVAGLGDLDANNGRFCVTPEYPGGTYAYFATLGPDLIPTFPYVLGPNYYGVIHGNAGDLGPNSGHVTVPAGTTTYTPDTTTGISQIDASLSLKVFPNPASDQLNFSLATNNIYQQFTGTIYDQAGELIETGDVIPNKEYSYYAGKLAAGVYYLKVESKTQSYTSRFIVTH
;
A
#
# COMPACT_ATOMS: atom_id res chain seq x y z
N MET A 1 26.08 69.31 -11.22
CA MET A 1 25.20 68.31 -11.91
C MET A 1 25.14 67.07 -11.04
N LYS A 2 24.04 66.88 -10.32
CA LYS A 2 23.81 65.67 -9.47
C LYS A 2 23.18 64.54 -10.33
N LYS A 3 23.87 63.42 -10.50
CA LYS A 3 23.33 62.21 -11.16
C LYS A 3 22.42 61.49 -10.17
N ILE A 4 21.14 61.40 -10.50
CA ILE A 4 20.15 60.60 -9.76
C ILE A 4 20.25 59.18 -10.34
N LEU A 5 20.64 58.20 -9.51
CA LEU A 5 20.63 56.80 -9.82
C LEU A 5 19.23 56.25 -9.47
N ILE A 6 18.44 55.89 -10.46
CA ILE A 6 17.17 55.23 -10.25
C ILE A 6 17.45 53.73 -10.17
N ALA A 7 17.33 53.15 -8.98
CA ALA A 7 17.36 51.68 -8.78
C ALA A 7 15.97 51.14 -9.13
N ILE A 8 15.88 50.38 -10.22
CA ILE A 8 14.66 49.62 -10.56
C ILE A 8 14.67 48.36 -9.72
N LEU A 9 13.78 48.30 -8.71
CA LEU A 9 13.50 47.08 -7.97
C LEU A 9 12.62 46.18 -8.88
N ILE A 10 13.20 45.11 -9.42
CA ILE A 10 12.45 44.07 -10.09
C ILE A 10 11.94 43.13 -8.97
N THR A 11 10.68 43.29 -8.56
CA THR A 11 9.98 42.30 -7.73
C THR A 11 9.55 41.15 -8.62
N SER A 12 10.29 40.07 -8.62
CA SER A 12 9.83 38.79 -9.16
C SER A 12 8.72 38.28 -8.25
N ALA A 13 7.47 38.37 -8.71
CA ALA A 13 6.36 37.66 -8.09
C ALA A 13 6.59 36.16 -8.33
N LEU A 14 7.12 35.46 -7.32
CA LEU A 14 7.06 34.00 -7.26
C LEU A 14 5.59 33.63 -7.14
N THR A 15 4.98 33.19 -8.25
CA THR A 15 3.69 32.53 -8.19
C THR A 15 3.89 31.20 -7.46
N LEU A 16 3.51 31.14 -6.20
CA LEU A 16 3.41 29.89 -5.44
C LEU A 16 2.30 29.09 -6.12
N GLN A 17 2.67 28.16 -7.00
CA GLN A 17 1.71 27.23 -7.58
C GLN A 17 1.29 26.29 -6.46
N ALA A 18 0.02 26.30 -6.09
CA ALA A 18 -0.48 25.43 -5.03
C ALA A 18 -0.23 23.97 -5.42
N GLN A 19 0.48 23.24 -4.57
CA GLN A 19 0.74 21.80 -4.79
C GLN A 19 -0.59 21.06 -4.87
N LEU A 20 -0.73 20.19 -5.88
CA LEU A 20 -1.90 19.34 -6.00
C LEU A 20 -2.00 18.39 -4.79
N PRO A 21 -3.21 18.12 -4.28
CA PRO A 21 -3.40 17.25 -3.12
C PRO A 21 -3.01 15.80 -3.41
N SER A 22 -2.62 15.06 -2.38
CA SER A 22 -2.11 13.69 -2.47
C SER A 22 -3.07 12.72 -3.14
N VAL A 23 -4.39 12.93 -3.01
CA VAL A 23 -5.40 12.12 -3.71
C VAL A 23 -5.27 12.18 -5.24
N ILE A 24 -4.60 13.21 -5.79
CA ILE A 24 -4.28 13.32 -7.23
C ILE A 24 -2.89 12.77 -7.53
N THR A 25 -1.92 12.95 -6.62
CA THR A 25 -0.50 12.80 -6.94
C THR A 25 0.16 11.51 -6.46
N CYS A 26 -0.48 10.74 -5.56
CA CYS A 26 0.13 9.56 -4.92
C CYS A 26 0.19 8.31 -5.83
N TRP A 27 -0.43 8.33 -6.98
CA TRP A 27 -0.62 7.15 -7.83
C TRP A 27 0.63 6.73 -8.58
N GLN A 28 0.86 5.42 -8.66
CA GLN A 28 1.92 4.83 -9.48
C GLN A 28 1.43 4.67 -10.92
N ILE A 29 1.61 5.71 -11.71
CA ILE A 29 1.16 5.74 -13.10
C ILE A 29 2.20 5.06 -14.00
N ASN A 30 1.72 4.14 -14.85
CA ASN A 30 2.52 3.41 -15.80
C ASN A 30 1.82 3.36 -17.16
N THR A 31 2.42 3.94 -18.17
CA THR A 31 1.84 4.06 -19.51
C THR A 31 2.53 3.19 -20.56
N ASP A 32 3.65 2.54 -20.24
CA ASP A 32 4.53 1.90 -21.22
C ASP A 32 5.10 0.54 -20.78
N SER A 33 5.14 0.23 -19.48
CA SER A 33 5.79 -0.98 -18.99
C SER A 33 4.78 -2.12 -18.83
N THR A 34 4.99 -3.20 -19.57
CA THR A 34 4.20 -4.42 -19.48
C THR A 34 4.77 -5.39 -18.47
N GLY A 35 3.89 -6.12 -17.79
CA GLY A 35 4.22 -7.17 -16.84
C GLY A 35 3.61 -8.52 -17.22
N PHE A 36 2.83 -9.09 -16.30
CA PHE A 36 2.17 -10.39 -16.47
C PHE A 36 1.38 -10.43 -17.80
N ALA A 37 1.59 -11.48 -18.57
CA ALA A 37 0.93 -11.73 -19.87
C ALA A 37 1.06 -10.57 -20.89
N GLY A 38 2.06 -9.69 -20.76
CA GLY A 38 2.22 -8.54 -21.63
C GLY A 38 1.20 -7.40 -21.40
N ILE A 39 0.48 -7.44 -20.27
CA ILE A 39 -0.48 -6.42 -19.87
C ILE A 39 0.29 -5.23 -19.28
N LEU A 40 -0.14 -4.00 -19.58
CA LEU A 40 0.33 -2.80 -18.87
C LEU A 40 -0.02 -2.94 -17.39
N THR A 41 0.92 -2.67 -16.51
CA THR A 41 0.73 -2.84 -15.06
C THR A 41 0.37 -1.52 -14.38
N ASN A 42 -0.18 -1.60 -13.18
CA ASN A 42 -0.50 -0.46 -12.30
C ASN A 42 -1.59 0.50 -12.87
N ALA A 43 -1.69 1.69 -12.30
CA ALA A 43 -2.58 2.73 -12.81
C ALA A 43 -2.11 3.24 -14.18
N GLN A 44 -3.03 3.47 -15.11
CA GLN A 44 -2.72 3.88 -16.49
C GLN A 44 -2.90 5.38 -16.68
N ALA A 45 -3.90 5.95 -16.02
CA ALA A 45 -4.17 7.37 -16.07
C ALA A 45 -4.84 7.84 -14.77
N VAL A 46 -4.54 9.06 -14.38
CA VAL A 46 -5.22 9.78 -13.32
C VAL A 46 -5.78 11.06 -13.90
N GLN A 47 -7.09 11.19 -13.84
CA GLN A 47 -7.81 12.37 -14.31
C GLN A 47 -8.62 12.95 -13.15
N TYR A 48 -8.82 14.26 -13.13
CA TYR A 48 -9.54 14.88 -12.03
C TYR A 48 -10.40 16.06 -12.45
N THR A 49 -11.43 16.31 -11.67
CA THR A 49 -12.27 17.50 -11.65
C THR A 49 -12.00 18.29 -10.36
N ASP A 50 -12.78 19.33 -10.11
CA ASP A 50 -12.73 20.04 -8.83
C ASP A 50 -13.12 19.14 -7.65
N SER A 51 -13.99 18.14 -7.86
CA SER A 51 -14.55 17.33 -6.79
C SER A 51 -14.05 15.90 -6.71
N ASN A 52 -13.60 15.31 -7.82
CA ASN A 52 -13.29 13.90 -7.90
C ASN A 52 -11.98 13.62 -8.63
N VAL A 53 -11.38 12.48 -8.32
CA VAL A 53 -10.25 11.88 -9.05
C VAL A 53 -10.72 10.57 -9.66
N TYR A 54 -10.35 10.32 -10.90
CA TYR A 54 -10.68 9.12 -11.67
C TYR A 54 -9.37 8.38 -11.96
N ILE A 55 -9.30 7.13 -11.58
CA ILE A 55 -8.12 6.29 -11.72
C ILE A 55 -8.43 5.17 -12.70
N SER A 56 -7.82 5.20 -13.87
CA SER A 56 -7.88 4.11 -14.84
C SER A 56 -6.78 3.11 -14.57
N THR A 57 -7.12 1.82 -14.50
CA THR A 57 -6.18 0.75 -14.18
C THR A 57 -6.49 -0.53 -14.93
N THR A 58 -5.46 -1.34 -15.15
CA THR A 58 -5.62 -2.72 -15.63
C THR A 58 -5.93 -3.69 -14.51
N ASP A 59 -5.75 -3.28 -13.26
CA ASP A 59 -5.82 -4.11 -12.06
C ASP A 59 -4.74 -5.21 -11.99
N VAL A 60 -3.66 -5.06 -12.75
CA VAL A 60 -2.53 -5.99 -12.80
C VAL A 60 -1.31 -5.32 -12.18
N ALA A 61 -0.79 -5.91 -11.11
CA ALA A 61 0.34 -5.36 -10.38
C ALA A 61 1.69 -5.57 -11.10
N SER A 62 2.61 -4.60 -10.95
CA SER A 62 3.95 -4.68 -11.54
C SER A 62 4.85 -5.73 -10.90
N TRP A 63 4.53 -6.18 -9.69
CA TRP A 63 5.31 -7.23 -8.99
C TRP A 63 5.01 -8.65 -9.44
N ILE A 64 3.93 -8.88 -10.22
CA ILE A 64 3.56 -10.21 -10.69
C ILE A 64 4.56 -10.65 -11.78
N PRO A 65 5.31 -11.74 -11.59
CA PRO A 65 6.27 -12.19 -12.59
C PRO A 65 5.60 -12.67 -13.87
N VAL A 66 6.25 -12.47 -14.99
CA VAL A 66 5.80 -13.01 -16.28
C VAL A 66 5.77 -14.54 -16.18
N GLY A 67 4.60 -15.12 -16.48
CA GLY A 67 4.40 -16.57 -16.45
C GLY A 67 4.20 -17.15 -15.04
N TYR A 68 3.97 -16.32 -14.02
CA TYR A 68 3.62 -16.79 -12.68
C TYR A 68 2.32 -17.59 -12.70
N THR A 69 2.25 -18.63 -11.89
CA THR A 69 1.04 -19.44 -11.67
C THR A 69 0.74 -19.49 -10.19
N TRP A 70 -0.49 -19.18 -9.83
CA TRP A 70 -0.91 -19.19 -8.43
C TRP A 70 -1.10 -20.62 -7.94
N PRO A 71 -0.49 -20.99 -6.80
CA PRO A 71 -0.74 -22.31 -6.21
C PRO A 71 -2.25 -22.51 -5.94
N ASN A 72 -2.75 -23.70 -6.22
CA ASN A 72 -4.15 -24.09 -5.95
C ASN A 72 -5.22 -23.13 -6.51
N ASN A 73 -4.86 -22.25 -7.44
CA ASN A 73 -5.76 -21.32 -8.10
C ASN A 73 -5.60 -21.43 -9.62
N PRO A 74 -6.65 -21.83 -10.37
CA PRO A 74 -6.56 -22.02 -11.81
C PRO A 74 -6.64 -20.71 -12.61
N TRP A 75 -7.02 -19.60 -11.96
CA TRP A 75 -7.26 -18.33 -12.62
C TRP A 75 -5.97 -17.53 -12.80
N VAL A 76 -5.96 -16.69 -13.82
CA VAL A 76 -4.82 -15.80 -14.12
C VAL A 76 -5.35 -14.39 -14.37
N PRO A 77 -4.60 -13.33 -13.96
CA PRO A 77 -5.05 -11.95 -14.15
C PRO A 77 -5.24 -11.61 -15.64
N GLN A 78 -6.27 -10.82 -15.89
CA GLN A 78 -6.53 -10.17 -17.19
C GLN A 78 -6.68 -8.66 -16.97
N ASN A 79 -6.53 -7.91 -18.06
CA ASN A 79 -6.78 -6.47 -18.03
C ASN A 79 -8.28 -6.22 -17.80
N GLN A 80 -8.62 -5.65 -16.66
CA GLN A 80 -9.99 -5.34 -16.29
C GLN A 80 -10.48 -4.03 -16.91
N GLY A 81 -9.57 -3.12 -17.25
CA GLY A 81 -9.92 -1.80 -17.77
C GLY A 81 -10.77 -0.98 -16.82
N PHE A 82 -10.53 -1.12 -15.51
CA PHE A 82 -11.31 -0.42 -14.50
C PHE A 82 -11.05 1.08 -14.50
N VAL A 83 -12.08 1.82 -14.13
CA VAL A 83 -12.02 3.24 -13.78
C VAL A 83 -12.71 3.42 -12.43
N TYR A 84 -11.94 3.79 -11.41
CA TYR A 84 -12.45 4.09 -10.07
C TYR A 84 -12.59 5.60 -9.88
N VAL A 85 -13.50 6.01 -8.99
CA VAL A 85 -13.68 7.41 -8.61
C VAL A 85 -13.45 7.57 -7.10
N ILE A 86 -12.62 8.56 -6.74
CA ILE A 86 -12.35 8.95 -5.36
C ILE A 86 -12.71 10.42 -5.19
N THR A 87 -13.48 10.75 -4.16
CA THR A 87 -13.78 12.14 -3.86
C THR A 87 -12.55 12.88 -3.33
N ARG A 88 -12.39 14.14 -3.73
CA ARG A 88 -11.34 15.03 -3.19
C ARG A 88 -11.71 15.65 -1.84
N TYR A 89 -12.96 15.54 -1.44
CA TYR A 89 -13.52 16.15 -0.24
C TYR A 89 -14.27 15.12 0.62
N PRO A 90 -13.54 14.16 1.21
CA PRO A 90 -14.17 13.17 2.09
C PRO A 90 -14.82 13.86 3.30
N ARG A 91 -15.93 13.32 3.75
CA ARG A 91 -16.68 13.82 4.91
C ARG A 91 -17.10 12.68 5.80
N ALA A 92 -16.97 12.87 7.13
CA ALA A 92 -17.52 11.93 8.09
C ALA A 92 -19.01 11.70 7.83
N ASN A 93 -19.45 10.45 7.96
CA ASN A 93 -20.88 10.14 7.85
C ASN A 93 -21.57 10.41 9.21
N PRO A 94 -22.46 11.41 9.31
CA PRO A 94 -23.12 11.73 10.57
C PRO A 94 -24.33 10.82 10.88
N GLY A 95 -24.67 9.92 9.95
CA GLY A 95 -25.82 9.02 10.06
C GLY A 95 -25.39 7.56 10.24
N THR A 96 -26.21 6.64 9.74
CA THR A 96 -25.87 5.22 9.69
C THR A 96 -24.71 5.02 8.74
N LEU A 97 -23.64 4.40 9.23
CA LEU A 97 -22.46 4.10 8.42
C LEU A 97 -22.81 3.12 7.29
N THR A 98 -22.13 3.28 6.17
CA THR A 98 -22.26 2.35 5.04
C THR A 98 -21.37 1.15 5.29
N ALA A 99 -21.93 -0.05 5.27
CA ALA A 99 -21.15 -1.28 5.38
C ALA A 99 -20.17 -1.42 4.19
N THR A 100 -18.98 -1.94 4.46
CA THR A 100 -18.05 -2.36 3.40
C THR A 100 -18.64 -3.60 2.71
N PRO A 101 -18.91 -3.56 1.39
CA PRO A 101 -19.52 -4.68 0.67
C PRO A 101 -18.51 -5.79 0.42
N PHE A 102 -18.98 -6.96 -0.03
CA PHE A 102 -18.09 -7.93 -0.69
C PHE A 102 -17.40 -7.30 -1.91
N GLY A 103 -16.23 -7.80 -2.26
CA GLY A 103 -15.44 -7.29 -3.38
C GLY A 103 -14.78 -5.95 -3.05
N HIS A 104 -14.78 -5.03 -3.98
CA HIS A 104 -14.01 -3.79 -3.89
C HIS A 104 -14.47 -2.88 -2.76
N ILE A 105 -13.52 -2.47 -1.91
CA ILE A 105 -13.72 -1.50 -0.82
C ILE A 105 -12.79 -0.28 -0.94
N GLY A 106 -11.86 -0.32 -1.87
CA GLY A 106 -10.87 0.74 -2.11
C GLY A 106 -9.92 0.34 -3.22
N ILE A 107 -8.90 1.15 -3.41
CA ILE A 107 -7.89 0.96 -4.44
C ILE A 107 -6.51 1.31 -3.89
N TRP A 108 -5.52 0.47 -4.13
CA TRP A 108 -4.12 0.76 -3.82
C TRP A 108 -3.52 1.80 -4.77
N LYS A 109 -2.46 2.49 -4.34
CA LYS A 109 -1.79 3.53 -5.13
C LYS A 109 -1.26 3.06 -6.50
N ASN A 110 -1.07 1.75 -6.66
CA ASN A 110 -0.70 1.13 -7.94
C ASN A 110 -1.92 0.74 -8.80
N GLY A 111 -3.13 1.01 -8.35
CA GLY A 111 -4.34 0.72 -9.11
C GLY A 111 -4.93 -0.67 -8.89
N VAL A 112 -4.34 -1.51 -8.04
CA VAL A 112 -4.90 -2.82 -7.69
C VAL A 112 -6.05 -2.67 -6.70
N SER A 113 -7.07 -3.46 -6.89
CA SER A 113 -8.29 -3.47 -6.07
C SER A 113 -8.04 -3.99 -4.66
N ILE A 114 -8.63 -3.30 -3.68
CA ILE A 114 -8.70 -3.75 -2.28
C ILE A 114 -10.05 -4.42 -2.09
N TYR A 115 -10.02 -5.70 -1.74
CA TYR A 115 -11.22 -6.47 -1.44
C TYR A 115 -11.52 -6.47 0.06
N ASN A 116 -12.80 -6.63 0.37
CA ASN A 116 -13.26 -6.89 1.73
C ASN A 116 -12.55 -8.15 2.28
N PRO A 117 -12.12 -8.16 3.55
CA PRO A 117 -11.58 -9.37 4.16
C PRO A 117 -12.58 -10.52 4.31
N GLU A 118 -13.88 -10.23 4.15
CA GLU A 118 -14.96 -11.22 4.15
C GLU A 118 -15.10 -11.85 2.76
N ASP A 119 -14.91 -13.17 2.67
CA ASP A 119 -15.20 -13.93 1.45
C ASP A 119 -16.72 -14.15 1.31
N THR A 120 -17.16 -14.41 0.08
CA THR A 120 -18.56 -14.72 -0.22
C THR A 120 -19.03 -16.06 0.34
N LYS A 121 -18.11 -16.91 0.78
CA LYS A 121 -18.40 -18.23 1.34
C LYS A 121 -18.68 -18.16 2.84
N SER A 122 -19.56 -19.03 3.32
CA SER A 122 -19.86 -19.19 4.72
C SER A 122 -19.91 -20.66 5.13
N TYR A 123 -19.83 -20.93 6.43
CA TYR A 123 -19.98 -22.28 6.94
C TYR A 123 -21.39 -22.82 6.62
N ASN A 124 -21.44 -23.99 5.96
CA ASN A 124 -22.67 -24.64 5.50
C ASN A 124 -23.58 -23.73 4.65
N ASP A 125 -23.00 -22.80 3.90
CA ASP A 125 -23.74 -21.81 3.06
C ASP A 125 -24.86 -21.07 3.79
N SER A 126 -24.69 -20.92 5.11
CA SER A 126 -25.72 -20.33 6.00
C SER A 126 -25.74 -18.79 5.98
N SER A 127 -24.73 -18.14 5.38
CA SER A 127 -24.52 -16.68 5.43
C SER A 127 -24.43 -16.12 6.84
N VAL A 128 -23.99 -16.93 7.81
CA VAL A 128 -23.84 -16.54 9.23
C VAL A 128 -22.37 -16.47 9.63
N TRP A 129 -21.63 -17.57 9.46
CA TRP A 129 -20.19 -17.63 9.74
C TRP A 129 -19.44 -17.43 8.43
N MET A 130 -19.18 -16.17 8.11
CA MET A 130 -18.53 -15.78 6.86
C MET A 130 -17.03 -16.03 6.93
N GLN A 131 -16.48 -16.61 5.87
CA GLN A 131 -15.06 -16.93 5.81
C GLN A 131 -14.20 -15.65 5.86
N ASN A 132 -13.13 -15.71 6.62
CA ASN A 132 -12.05 -14.73 6.57
C ASN A 132 -11.11 -15.13 5.42
N ALA A 133 -11.07 -14.33 4.37
CA ALA A 133 -10.29 -14.62 3.17
C ALA A 133 -8.80 -14.87 3.48
N PHE A 134 -8.18 -14.08 4.38
CA PHE A 134 -6.79 -14.29 4.73
C PHE A 134 -6.54 -15.66 5.37
N TYR A 135 -7.48 -16.16 6.20
CA TYR A 135 -7.35 -17.49 6.78
C TYR A 135 -7.55 -18.59 5.73
N PHE A 136 -8.64 -18.55 4.97
CA PHE A 136 -8.99 -19.63 4.05
C PHE A 136 -8.10 -19.60 2.80
N GLU A 137 -7.88 -18.46 2.19
CA GLU A 137 -7.21 -18.37 0.89
C GLU A 137 -5.70 -18.26 1.00
N HIS A 138 -5.16 -17.69 2.10
CA HIS A 138 -3.71 -17.62 2.30
C HIS A 138 -3.19 -18.75 3.19
N LEU A 139 -3.74 -18.93 4.42
CA LEU A 139 -3.17 -19.88 5.37
C LEU A 139 -3.57 -21.31 5.10
N LEU A 140 -4.82 -21.55 4.67
CA LEU A 140 -5.34 -22.91 4.45
C LEU A 140 -5.15 -23.36 3.00
N ASP A 141 -5.73 -22.67 2.04
CA ASP A 141 -5.77 -23.12 0.63
C ASP A 141 -4.51 -22.69 -0.15
N GLN A 142 -3.75 -21.71 0.36
CA GLN A 142 -2.50 -21.20 -0.23
C GLN A 142 -2.68 -20.76 -1.69
N THR A 143 -3.74 -20.02 -1.98
CA THR A 143 -4.06 -19.52 -3.32
C THR A 143 -3.44 -18.18 -3.66
N MET A 144 -2.86 -17.48 -2.66
CA MET A 144 -2.25 -16.15 -2.82
C MET A 144 -0.77 -16.25 -3.20
N ASP A 145 -0.30 -15.25 -3.91
CA ASP A 145 1.12 -15.09 -4.22
C ASP A 145 1.91 -14.54 -3.00
N PRO A 146 3.25 -14.44 -3.07
CA PRO A 146 4.05 -13.87 -1.98
C PRO A 146 3.74 -12.42 -1.63
N CYS A 147 3.04 -11.70 -2.51
CA CYS A 147 2.58 -10.33 -2.27
C CYS A 147 1.18 -10.27 -1.63
N LEU A 148 0.59 -11.43 -1.29
CA LEU A 148 -0.74 -11.60 -0.69
C LEU A 148 -1.89 -11.22 -1.64
N GLY A 149 -1.71 -11.44 -2.94
CA GLY A 149 -2.72 -11.21 -3.94
C GLY A 149 -2.98 -12.45 -4.80
N HIS A 150 -4.15 -12.52 -5.38
CA HIS A 150 -4.54 -13.59 -6.29
C HIS A 150 -5.68 -13.17 -7.25
N PRO A 151 -5.84 -13.86 -8.39
CA PRO A 151 -6.97 -13.63 -9.28
C PRO A 151 -8.21 -14.43 -8.83
N ASN A 152 -9.39 -13.86 -9.05
CA ASN A 152 -10.66 -14.56 -8.91
C ASN A 152 -11.14 -15.22 -10.23
N ASP A 153 -12.35 -15.79 -10.23
CA ASP A 153 -12.98 -16.43 -11.39
C ASP A 153 -13.41 -15.46 -12.50
N HIS A 154 -13.35 -14.13 -12.23
CA HIS A 154 -13.49 -13.08 -13.23
C HIS A 154 -12.13 -12.58 -13.75
N TYR A 155 -11.02 -13.30 -13.43
CA TYR A 155 -9.65 -12.97 -13.83
C TYR A 155 -9.15 -11.64 -13.26
N GLU A 156 -9.73 -11.18 -12.17
CA GLU A 156 -9.41 -9.95 -11.50
C GLU A 156 -8.41 -10.20 -10.37
N TYR A 157 -7.23 -9.55 -10.44
CA TYR A 157 -6.22 -9.64 -9.41
C TYR A 157 -6.53 -8.66 -8.28
N HIS A 158 -6.59 -9.14 -7.06
CA HIS A 158 -6.92 -8.33 -5.90
C HIS A 158 -6.18 -8.78 -4.64
N THR A 159 -6.29 -8.01 -3.57
CA THR A 159 -5.76 -8.35 -2.25
C THR A 159 -6.78 -8.08 -1.16
N HIS A 160 -6.83 -8.92 -0.13
CA HIS A 160 -7.67 -8.73 1.06
C HIS A 160 -6.92 -8.06 2.22
N THR A 161 -5.62 -7.91 2.07
CA THR A 161 -4.71 -7.32 3.07
C THR A 161 -3.74 -6.38 2.37
N THR A 162 -2.89 -5.68 3.13
CA THR A 162 -1.79 -4.90 2.56
C THR A 162 -0.88 -5.81 1.74
N PRO A 163 -0.65 -5.51 0.45
CA PRO A 163 0.30 -6.26 -0.35
C PRO A 163 1.73 -6.08 0.17
N ALA A 164 2.40 -7.17 0.53
CA ALA A 164 3.77 -7.13 1.03
C ALA A 164 4.78 -6.49 0.04
N CYS A 165 4.42 -6.45 -1.26
CA CYS A 165 5.25 -5.88 -2.32
C CYS A 165 4.94 -4.42 -2.64
N LEU A 166 3.93 -3.83 -2.03
CA LEU A 166 3.53 -2.43 -2.32
C LEU A 166 4.40 -1.42 -1.59
N TYR A 167 4.82 -1.75 -0.38
CA TYR A 167 5.59 -0.89 0.50
C TYR A 167 6.43 -1.71 1.49
N ASP A 168 7.63 -1.22 1.79
CA ASP A 168 8.51 -1.84 2.80
C ASP A 168 8.12 -1.35 4.21
N GLU A 169 7.42 -2.18 4.94
CA GLU A 169 6.97 -1.92 6.32
C GLU A 169 8.06 -2.19 7.38
N THR A 170 9.32 -2.36 6.98
CA THR A 170 10.42 -2.63 7.94
C THR A 170 10.94 -1.37 8.62
N ASP A 171 10.78 -0.18 8.03
CA ASP A 171 11.20 1.08 8.63
C ASP A 171 10.13 1.63 9.60
N SER A 172 10.29 1.28 10.88
CA SER A 172 9.41 1.74 11.96
C SER A 172 9.70 3.17 12.46
N THR A 173 10.65 3.88 11.87
CA THR A 173 11.10 5.19 12.35
C THR A 173 10.39 6.36 11.66
N VAL A 174 9.76 6.12 10.52
CA VAL A 174 9.05 7.11 9.73
C VAL A 174 7.55 6.80 9.65
N HIS A 175 6.73 7.84 9.52
CA HIS A 175 5.30 7.66 9.23
C HIS A 175 5.15 6.97 7.88
N ALA A 176 4.36 5.90 7.83
CA ALA A 176 4.11 5.20 6.57
C ALA A 176 3.44 6.14 5.55
N PRO A 177 3.71 5.98 4.25
CA PRO A 177 3.08 6.78 3.21
C PRO A 177 1.63 6.35 2.97
N ILE A 178 0.90 7.13 2.17
CA ILE A 178 -0.38 6.71 1.61
C ILE A 178 -0.13 5.50 0.70
N LEU A 179 -0.82 4.39 0.98
CA LEU A 179 -0.80 3.17 0.17
C LEU A 179 -1.98 3.07 -0.77
N GLY A 180 -3.07 3.79 -0.49
CA GLY A 180 -4.29 3.77 -1.29
C GLY A 180 -5.37 4.69 -0.74
N TYR A 181 -6.56 4.53 -1.28
CA TYR A 181 -7.76 5.25 -0.84
C TYR A 181 -8.96 4.31 -0.73
N ALA A 182 -9.72 4.45 0.33
CA ALA A 182 -11.05 3.85 0.45
C ALA A 182 -12.06 4.63 -0.41
N PHE A 183 -13.17 3.99 -0.77
CA PHE A 183 -14.16 4.64 -1.65
C PHE A 183 -14.97 5.76 -0.99
N ASP A 184 -14.84 5.96 0.31
CA ASP A 184 -15.33 7.17 0.99
C ASP A 184 -14.39 8.37 0.85
N GLY A 185 -13.23 8.19 0.18
CA GLY A 185 -12.25 9.21 -0.13
C GLY A 185 -11.17 9.41 0.92
N TYR A 186 -11.22 8.70 2.04
CA TYR A 186 -10.17 8.78 3.04
C TYR A 186 -8.94 7.95 2.69
N PRO A 187 -7.72 8.44 3.01
CA PRO A 187 -6.48 7.75 2.71
C PRO A 187 -6.30 6.50 3.57
N ILE A 188 -5.64 5.51 2.99
CA ILE A 188 -5.17 4.30 3.65
C ILE A 188 -3.65 4.40 3.74
N TYR A 189 -3.12 4.39 4.96
CA TYR A 189 -1.69 4.40 5.25
C TYR A 189 -1.17 2.98 5.51
N GLY A 190 0.15 2.81 5.41
CA GLY A 190 0.82 1.62 5.94
C GLY A 190 0.74 1.57 7.48
N ALA A 191 1.42 0.60 8.07
CA ALA A 191 1.20 0.24 9.49
C ALA A 191 1.73 1.27 10.49
N TYR A 192 2.57 2.23 10.09
CA TYR A 192 3.22 3.15 11.03
C TYR A 192 2.66 4.56 10.97
N GLY A 193 2.30 5.11 12.13
CA GLY A 193 1.80 6.47 12.29
C GLY A 193 2.35 7.15 13.54
N TYR A 194 2.10 8.43 13.72
CA TYR A 194 2.51 9.14 14.93
C TYR A 194 1.80 8.57 16.16
N THR A 195 2.50 8.47 17.30
CA THR A 195 1.93 7.97 18.55
C THR A 195 0.67 8.77 18.94
N ASN A 196 0.75 10.08 18.87
CA ASN A 196 -0.39 10.94 19.18
C ASN A 196 -1.07 11.47 17.90
N PRO A 197 -2.40 11.58 17.88
CA PRO A 197 -3.14 12.06 16.71
C PRO A 197 -2.75 13.46 16.23
N ASN A 198 -2.15 14.30 17.06
CA ASN A 198 -1.67 15.65 16.73
C ASN A 198 -0.23 15.68 16.21
N ALA A 199 0.32 14.57 15.76
CA ALA A 199 1.71 14.36 15.34
C ALA A 199 2.75 14.55 16.45
N ALA A 200 2.36 14.63 17.72
CA ALA A 200 3.30 14.64 18.83
C ALA A 200 3.81 13.23 19.17
N GLY A 201 5.08 13.15 19.58
CA GLY A 201 5.72 11.87 19.92
C GLY A 201 6.32 11.14 18.71
N PRO A 202 6.97 9.98 18.97
CA PRO A 202 7.60 9.19 17.93
C PRO A 202 6.57 8.50 17.04
N VAL A 203 7.03 7.97 15.93
CA VAL A 203 6.27 7.02 15.11
C VAL A 203 6.19 5.68 15.84
N LYS A 204 5.07 5.00 15.68
CA LYS A 204 4.85 3.64 16.15
C LYS A 204 3.96 2.87 15.19
N ARG A 205 3.96 1.55 15.31
CA ARG A 205 2.99 0.71 14.63
C ARG A 205 1.59 0.94 15.20
N MET A 206 0.61 1.16 14.32
CA MET A 206 -0.80 1.29 14.68
C MET A 206 -1.38 -0.09 15.00
N VAL A 207 -2.06 -0.19 16.11
CA VAL A 207 -2.64 -1.44 16.60
C VAL A 207 -4.14 -1.42 16.41
N SER A 208 -4.69 -2.47 15.81
CA SER A 208 -6.13 -2.69 15.69
C SER A 208 -6.77 -2.82 17.08
N SER A 209 -8.01 -2.37 17.21
CA SER A 209 -8.84 -2.60 18.40
C SER A 209 -9.75 -3.82 18.28
N TYR A 210 -9.47 -4.71 17.32
CA TYR A 210 -10.14 -6.00 17.21
C TYR A 210 -9.33 -7.09 17.91
N GLN A 211 -10.04 -8.01 18.55
CA GLN A 211 -9.49 -9.21 19.17
C GLN A 211 -10.33 -10.44 18.86
N LEU A 212 -9.76 -11.61 19.04
CA LEU A 212 -10.54 -12.85 19.00
C LEU A 212 -11.51 -12.88 20.18
N ARG A 213 -12.74 -13.26 19.91
CA ARG A 213 -13.76 -13.42 20.94
C ARG A 213 -13.40 -14.54 21.91
N PRO A 214 -13.59 -14.36 23.24
CA PRO A 214 -13.32 -15.39 24.22
C PRO A 214 -14.48 -16.40 24.30
N ILE A 215 -14.79 -17.07 23.18
CA ILE A 215 -15.89 -18.04 23.07
C ILE A 215 -15.37 -19.47 23.07
N ALA A 216 -16.11 -20.37 23.67
CA ALA A 216 -15.85 -21.81 23.63
C ALA A 216 -16.62 -22.52 22.51
N THR A 217 -17.69 -21.91 22.04
CA THR A 217 -18.57 -22.42 20.97
C THR A 217 -19.01 -21.26 20.07
N ARG A 218 -19.25 -21.56 18.81
CA ARG A 218 -19.77 -20.58 17.83
C ARG A 218 -21.30 -20.62 17.81
N ASP A 219 -21.93 -20.24 18.90
CA ASP A 219 -23.39 -20.24 19.11
C ASP A 219 -23.99 -18.85 19.29
N THR A 220 -23.15 -17.83 19.30
CA THR A 220 -23.54 -16.41 19.43
C THR A 220 -22.76 -15.55 18.43
N LEU A 221 -23.37 -14.45 17.95
CA LEU A 221 -22.70 -13.43 17.13
C LEU A 221 -21.95 -12.41 17.97
N PRO A 222 -21.08 -11.56 17.38
CA PRO A 222 -20.33 -10.53 18.10
C PRO A 222 -21.18 -9.51 18.85
N ASP A 223 -22.41 -9.27 18.42
CA ASP A 223 -23.38 -8.40 19.07
C ASP A 223 -24.14 -9.06 20.24
N GLY A 224 -23.79 -10.32 20.56
CA GLY A 224 -24.43 -11.12 21.62
C GLY A 224 -25.69 -11.87 21.17
N THR A 225 -26.10 -11.77 19.90
CA THR A 225 -27.26 -12.50 19.38
C THR A 225 -27.03 -14.01 19.46
N ALA A 226 -27.87 -14.72 20.21
CA ALA A 226 -27.85 -16.18 20.29
C ALA A 226 -28.40 -16.80 19.00
N LEU A 227 -27.73 -17.81 18.49
CA LEU A 227 -28.10 -18.51 17.27
C LEU A 227 -28.95 -19.76 17.57
N ALA A 228 -29.81 -20.13 16.63
CA ALA A 228 -30.43 -21.46 16.65
C ALA A 228 -29.38 -22.52 16.27
N PRO A 229 -29.47 -23.78 16.76
CA PRO A 229 -28.45 -24.80 16.53
C PRO A 229 -28.10 -25.06 15.08
N VAL A 230 -29.03 -24.85 14.14
CA VAL A 230 -28.80 -24.98 12.69
C VAL A 230 -27.81 -23.95 12.15
N TYR A 231 -27.60 -22.85 12.85
CA TYR A 231 -26.70 -21.75 12.48
C TYR A 231 -25.42 -21.71 13.34
N TYR A 232 -25.19 -22.71 14.19
CA TYR A 232 -23.92 -22.79 14.91
C TYR A 232 -22.76 -22.97 13.95
N GLY A 233 -21.65 -22.31 14.24
CA GLY A 233 -20.42 -22.49 13.49
C GLY A 233 -19.73 -23.80 13.83
N PRO A 234 -18.66 -24.15 13.12
CA PRO A 234 -17.88 -25.36 13.37
C PRO A 234 -17.21 -25.34 14.74
N ALA A 235 -16.97 -26.52 15.28
CA ALA A 235 -16.23 -26.68 16.54
C ALA A 235 -14.81 -26.10 16.45
N LEU A 236 -14.31 -25.54 17.54
CA LEU A 236 -13.02 -24.84 17.56
C LEU A 236 -11.81 -25.76 17.42
N ASP A 237 -11.95 -27.03 17.69
CA ASP A 237 -10.94 -28.07 17.45
C ASP A 237 -10.87 -28.51 15.98
N SER A 238 -11.93 -28.26 15.20
CA SER A 238 -11.99 -28.54 13.76
C SER A 238 -11.51 -27.35 12.94
N ILE A 239 -11.96 -26.13 13.29
CA ILE A 239 -11.57 -24.89 12.63
C ILE A 239 -11.29 -23.84 13.74
N PRO A 240 -10.04 -23.36 13.88
CA PRO A 240 -9.65 -22.50 14.99
C PRO A 240 -10.33 -21.11 14.94
N LEU A 241 -10.33 -20.40 16.05
CA LEU A 241 -10.76 -19.00 16.09
C LEU A 241 -9.90 -18.14 15.17
N GLY A 242 -10.55 -17.18 14.52
CA GLY A 242 -9.96 -16.26 13.53
C GLY A 242 -10.27 -16.66 12.09
N ALA A 243 -10.78 -17.88 11.87
CA ALA A 243 -11.13 -18.38 10.56
C ALA A 243 -12.40 -17.71 9.98
N TYR A 244 -13.27 -17.22 10.82
CA TYR A 244 -14.51 -16.55 10.40
C TYR A 244 -14.52 -15.09 10.87
N MET A 245 -15.19 -14.22 10.10
CA MET A 245 -15.35 -12.80 10.44
C MET A 245 -15.98 -12.62 11.83
N GLN A 246 -16.95 -13.48 12.18
CA GLN A 246 -17.68 -13.45 13.44
C GLN A 246 -16.90 -14.01 14.63
N ASP A 247 -15.68 -14.49 14.41
CA ASP A 247 -14.75 -14.86 15.49
C ASP A 247 -14.11 -13.63 16.16
N TRP A 248 -14.26 -12.46 15.54
CA TRP A 248 -13.63 -11.21 15.96
C TRP A 248 -14.64 -10.27 16.59
N GLU A 249 -14.19 -9.48 17.56
CA GLU A 249 -14.96 -8.41 18.19
C GLU A 249 -14.12 -7.14 18.32
N TYR A 250 -14.80 -6.01 18.16
CA TYR A 250 -14.20 -4.70 18.43
C TYR A 250 -14.27 -4.38 19.91
N VAL A 251 -13.15 -3.96 20.49
CA VAL A 251 -13.05 -3.51 21.88
C VAL A 251 -12.48 -2.09 21.92
N ALA A 252 -13.33 -1.13 22.28
CA ALA A 252 -12.95 0.28 22.31
C ALA A 252 -11.74 0.53 23.22
N GLY A 253 -10.69 1.15 22.67
CA GLY A 253 -9.47 1.48 23.40
C GLY A 253 -8.50 0.32 23.60
N LEU A 254 -8.74 -0.85 23.01
CA LEU A 254 -7.79 -1.96 23.02
C LEU A 254 -6.51 -1.61 22.23
N GLY A 255 -6.67 -0.99 21.08
CA GLY A 255 -5.59 -0.52 20.22
C GLY A 255 -5.65 0.99 19.98
N ASP A 256 -5.13 1.42 18.86
CA ASP A 256 -5.03 2.83 18.45
C ASP A 256 -6.16 3.28 17.54
N LEU A 257 -6.86 2.32 16.94
CA LEU A 257 -7.81 2.52 15.86
C LEU A 257 -9.24 2.26 16.33
N ASP A 258 -10.19 2.93 15.69
CA ASP A 258 -11.62 2.75 15.96
C ASP A 258 -12.20 1.49 15.27
N ALA A 259 -13.52 1.33 15.35
CA ALA A 259 -14.21 0.17 14.75
C ALA A 259 -14.10 0.11 13.22
N ASN A 260 -13.79 1.23 12.55
CA ASN A 260 -13.58 1.26 11.10
C ASN A 260 -12.11 1.02 10.70
N ASN A 261 -11.25 0.70 11.67
CA ASN A 261 -9.79 0.52 11.53
C ASN A 261 -9.05 1.79 11.12
N GLY A 262 -9.49 2.93 11.63
CA GLY A 262 -8.91 4.23 11.39
C GLY A 262 -8.92 5.12 12.61
N ARG A 263 -8.47 6.36 12.42
CA ARG A 263 -8.56 7.43 13.42
C ARG A 263 -8.44 8.80 12.76
N PHE A 264 -8.97 9.83 13.40
CA PHE A 264 -8.66 11.21 13.01
C PHE A 264 -7.26 11.57 13.52
N CYS A 265 -6.34 11.95 12.60
CA CYS A 265 -4.96 12.31 12.97
C CYS A 265 -4.31 13.23 11.95
N VAL A 266 -3.22 13.88 12.39
CA VAL A 266 -2.28 14.58 11.53
C VAL A 266 -1.37 13.55 10.85
N THR A 267 -1.09 13.76 9.58
CA THR A 267 -0.17 12.95 8.77
C THR A 267 0.75 13.88 7.97
N PRO A 268 1.83 13.38 7.35
CA PRO A 268 2.70 14.20 6.53
C PRO A 268 1.96 14.94 5.40
N GLU A 269 0.99 14.27 4.74
CA GLU A 269 0.22 14.82 3.63
C GLU A 269 -0.96 15.69 4.08
N TYR A 270 -1.42 15.52 5.32
CA TYR A 270 -2.55 16.24 5.88
C TYR A 270 -2.15 16.91 7.22
N PRO A 271 -1.37 18.00 7.18
CA PRO A 271 -0.90 18.68 8.40
C PRO A 271 -2.03 19.36 9.20
N GLY A 272 -3.18 19.58 8.59
CA GLY A 272 -4.40 20.02 9.26
C GLY A 272 -5.24 18.91 9.90
N GLY A 273 -4.81 17.68 9.76
CA GLY A 273 -5.54 16.49 10.19
C GLY A 273 -6.54 15.98 9.17
N THR A 274 -6.70 14.68 9.17
CA THR A 274 -7.70 13.93 8.38
C THR A 274 -8.10 12.69 9.16
N TYR A 275 -9.23 12.09 8.84
CA TYR A 275 -9.44 10.70 9.17
C TYR A 275 -8.56 9.84 8.25
N ALA A 276 -7.93 8.82 8.79
CA ALA A 276 -7.04 7.94 8.06
C ALA A 276 -7.26 6.49 8.49
N TYR A 277 -7.39 5.61 7.53
CA TYR A 277 -7.30 4.18 7.74
C TYR A 277 -5.84 3.75 7.80
N PHE A 278 -5.56 2.69 8.53
CA PHE A 278 -4.22 2.11 8.62
C PHE A 278 -4.26 0.63 8.31
N ALA A 279 -3.37 0.19 7.43
CA ALA A 279 -3.10 -1.21 7.27
C ALA A 279 -2.54 -1.77 8.58
N THR A 280 -3.13 -2.83 9.12
CA THR A 280 -2.73 -3.39 10.41
C THR A 280 -1.88 -4.63 10.25
N LEU A 281 -0.67 -4.56 10.82
CA LEU A 281 0.33 -5.63 10.82
C LEU A 281 0.74 -5.98 12.24
N GLY A 282 1.08 -7.26 12.48
CA GLY A 282 1.72 -7.73 13.70
C GLY A 282 3.19 -7.28 13.82
N PRO A 283 3.86 -7.55 14.94
CA PRO A 283 5.30 -7.31 15.08
C PRO A 283 6.16 -8.09 14.10
N ASP A 284 5.63 -9.18 13.59
CA ASP A 284 6.20 -10.09 12.59
C ASP A 284 5.84 -9.71 11.15
N LEU A 285 5.18 -8.55 10.97
CA LEU A 285 4.66 -8.03 9.70
C LEU A 285 3.56 -8.90 9.06
N ILE A 286 2.98 -9.83 9.81
CA ILE A 286 1.81 -10.59 9.36
C ILE A 286 0.56 -9.71 9.49
N PRO A 287 -0.32 -9.67 8.47
CA PRO A 287 -1.57 -8.92 8.54
C PRO A 287 -2.43 -9.31 9.74
N THR A 288 -2.93 -8.30 10.47
CA THR A 288 -3.82 -8.47 11.63
C THR A 288 -5.21 -7.91 11.34
N PHE A 289 -6.24 -8.65 11.74
CA PHE A 289 -7.64 -8.27 11.51
C PHE A 289 -7.97 -6.86 12.04
N PRO A 290 -8.73 -6.03 11.31
CA PRO A 290 -9.44 -6.27 10.06
C PRO A 290 -8.61 -5.92 8.80
N TYR A 291 -7.29 -5.94 8.87
CA TYR A 291 -6.29 -5.79 7.82
C TYR A 291 -6.19 -4.38 7.23
N VAL A 292 -7.28 -3.84 6.65
CA VAL A 292 -7.30 -2.53 5.99
C VAL A 292 -8.45 -1.67 6.50
N LEU A 293 -9.69 -2.05 6.22
CA LEU A 293 -10.90 -1.37 6.68
C LEU A 293 -11.69 -2.29 7.62
N GLY A 294 -12.40 -1.67 8.58
CA GLY A 294 -13.40 -2.33 9.38
C GLY A 294 -14.69 -2.65 8.59
N PRO A 295 -15.75 -3.10 9.29
CA PRO A 295 -16.99 -3.53 8.64
C PRO A 295 -17.78 -2.37 8.01
N ASN A 296 -17.38 -1.12 8.26
CA ASN A 296 -18.05 0.07 7.71
C ASN A 296 -17.04 1.11 7.25
N TYR A 297 -17.43 1.90 6.25
CA TYR A 297 -16.74 3.15 5.94
C TYR A 297 -17.00 4.20 7.02
N TYR A 298 -15.99 4.97 7.36
CA TYR A 298 -16.14 6.13 8.24
C TYR A 298 -16.85 7.28 7.55
N GLY A 299 -16.57 7.47 6.27
CA GLY A 299 -17.06 8.59 5.49
C GLY A 299 -18.33 8.31 4.74
N VAL A 300 -18.88 9.39 4.17
CA VAL A 300 -19.99 9.32 3.22
C VAL A 300 -19.45 8.79 1.88
N ILE A 301 -20.08 7.74 1.36
CA ILE A 301 -19.79 7.27 0.01
C ILE A 301 -20.34 8.28 -1.01
N HIS A 302 -19.46 8.70 -1.91
CA HIS A 302 -19.80 9.59 -3.01
C HIS A 302 -20.00 8.77 -4.28
N GLY A 303 -21.16 8.88 -4.89
CA GLY A 303 -21.54 8.12 -6.08
C GLY A 303 -22.80 7.28 -5.85
N ASN A 304 -23.07 6.39 -6.76
CA ASN A 304 -24.17 5.44 -6.64
C ASN A 304 -23.73 4.24 -5.79
N ALA A 305 -24.66 3.63 -5.06
CA ALA A 305 -24.39 2.39 -4.33
C ALA A 305 -23.91 1.25 -5.26
N GLY A 306 -24.14 1.34 -6.57
CA GLY A 306 -23.63 0.42 -7.58
C GLY A 306 -22.13 0.60 -7.93
N ASP A 307 -21.49 1.65 -7.40
CA ASP A 307 -20.07 1.90 -7.62
C ASP A 307 -19.19 1.22 -6.53
N LEU A 308 -19.79 0.37 -5.70
CA LEU A 308 -19.14 -0.39 -4.64
C LEU A 308 -19.23 -1.90 -4.89
N GLY A 309 -18.30 -2.65 -4.28
CA GLY A 309 -18.29 -4.12 -4.33
C GLY A 309 -17.91 -4.64 -5.72
N PRO A 310 -18.33 -5.88 -6.05
CA PRO A 310 -17.81 -6.61 -7.20
C PRO A 310 -18.19 -6.01 -8.58
N ASN A 311 -19.12 -5.06 -8.62
CA ASN A 311 -19.53 -4.37 -9.85
C ASN A 311 -18.95 -2.95 -9.96
N SER A 312 -18.07 -2.55 -9.05
CA SER A 312 -17.41 -1.24 -9.12
C SER A 312 -16.32 -1.19 -10.20
N GLY A 313 -15.69 -0.04 -10.40
CA GLY A 313 -14.63 0.09 -11.40
C GLY A 313 -15.11 0.38 -12.82
N HIS A 314 -16.39 0.67 -13.04
CA HIS A 314 -16.96 0.97 -14.36
C HIS A 314 -17.45 2.41 -14.50
N VAL A 315 -16.81 3.34 -13.78
CA VAL A 315 -17.16 4.76 -13.82
C VAL A 315 -16.73 5.37 -15.14
N THR A 316 -17.60 6.17 -15.76
CA THR A 316 -17.23 6.93 -16.95
C THR A 316 -16.53 8.22 -16.54
N VAL A 317 -15.34 8.46 -17.09
CA VAL A 317 -14.63 9.74 -16.90
C VAL A 317 -15.40 10.85 -17.59
N PRO A 318 -15.82 11.92 -16.89
CA PRO A 318 -16.54 13.04 -17.50
C PRO A 318 -15.70 13.80 -18.54
N ALA A 319 -16.36 14.39 -19.50
CA ALA A 319 -15.68 15.32 -20.41
C ALA A 319 -15.17 16.56 -19.64
N GLY A 320 -14.03 17.09 -20.06
CA GLY A 320 -13.41 18.28 -19.45
C GLY A 320 -12.61 18.02 -18.18
N THR A 321 -12.32 16.77 -17.84
CA THR A 321 -11.35 16.44 -16.76
C THR A 321 -9.94 16.92 -17.13
N THR A 322 -9.15 17.26 -16.12
CA THR A 322 -7.71 17.48 -16.26
C THR A 322 -6.95 16.17 -16.05
N THR A 323 -6.05 15.83 -16.97
CA THR A 323 -5.16 14.67 -16.78
C THR A 323 -3.98 15.09 -15.90
N TYR A 324 -3.73 14.34 -14.84
CA TYR A 324 -2.52 14.49 -14.03
C TYR A 324 -1.34 13.86 -14.78
N THR A 325 -0.32 14.63 -14.99
CA THR A 325 0.98 14.16 -15.48
C THR A 325 1.99 14.42 -14.38
N PRO A 326 2.67 13.39 -13.85
CA PRO A 326 3.76 13.61 -12.90
C PRO A 326 4.81 14.54 -13.50
N ASP A 327 5.24 15.54 -12.73
CA ASP A 327 6.28 16.46 -13.18
C ASP A 327 7.61 15.72 -13.37
N THR A 328 7.99 15.48 -14.62
CA THR A 328 9.30 14.91 -14.97
C THR A 328 10.43 15.95 -14.98
N THR A 329 10.11 17.24 -14.80
CA THR A 329 11.04 18.35 -15.00
C THR A 329 11.62 18.97 -13.72
N THR A 330 11.09 18.69 -12.56
CA THR A 330 11.76 19.05 -11.30
C THR A 330 12.53 17.84 -10.80
N GLY A 331 13.78 17.74 -11.21
CA GLY A 331 14.69 16.64 -10.91
C GLY A 331 15.03 16.43 -9.43
N ILE A 332 14.05 16.06 -8.65
CA ILE A 332 14.08 15.12 -7.55
C ILE A 332 12.71 14.45 -7.62
N SER A 333 12.60 13.37 -8.41
CA SER A 333 11.59 12.36 -8.09
C SER A 333 11.72 12.13 -6.59
N GLN A 334 10.63 12.24 -5.83
CA GLN A 334 10.59 11.58 -4.54
C GLN A 334 11.01 10.15 -4.84
N ILE A 335 12.25 9.82 -4.51
CA ILE A 335 12.73 8.46 -4.52
C ILE A 335 11.76 7.80 -3.57
N ASP A 336 10.90 6.95 -4.11
CA ASP A 336 10.05 6.11 -3.30
C ASP A 336 11.00 5.46 -2.29
N ALA A 337 10.88 5.81 -1.01
CA ALA A 337 11.83 5.36 0.01
C ALA A 337 11.83 3.81 0.12
N SER A 338 10.83 3.17 -0.50
CA SER A 338 10.75 1.73 -0.67
C SER A 338 11.65 1.18 -1.77
N LEU A 339 12.18 2.05 -2.68
CA LEU A 339 13.09 1.67 -3.75
C LEU A 339 14.44 2.32 -3.49
N SER A 340 15.25 1.77 -2.62
CA SER A 340 16.53 2.39 -2.25
C SER A 340 17.68 1.40 -2.16
N LEU A 341 18.83 1.82 -2.66
CA LEU A 341 20.09 1.19 -2.36
C LEU A 341 20.66 1.82 -1.08
N LYS A 342 20.56 1.10 0.04
CA LYS A 342 21.12 1.52 1.33
C LYS A 342 22.58 1.04 1.41
N VAL A 343 23.46 1.92 1.86
CA VAL A 343 24.90 1.62 2.04
C VAL A 343 25.34 2.19 3.39
N PHE A 344 25.82 1.33 4.29
CA PHE A 344 26.17 1.72 5.65
C PHE A 344 27.24 0.78 6.27
N PRO A 345 28.06 1.27 7.24
CA PRO A 345 28.21 2.68 7.58
C PRO A 345 28.84 3.47 6.43
N ASN A 346 28.60 4.76 6.38
CA ASN A 346 29.24 5.65 5.42
C ASN A 346 29.65 6.94 6.16
N PRO A 347 30.94 7.18 6.41
CA PRO A 347 32.12 6.43 5.95
C PRO A 347 32.24 5.01 6.51
N ALA A 348 32.85 4.11 5.73
CA ALA A 348 33.21 2.76 6.12
C ALA A 348 34.73 2.65 6.39
N SER A 349 35.14 1.83 7.36
CA SER A 349 36.53 1.49 7.59
C SER A 349 36.84 0.07 7.09
N ASP A 350 36.37 -0.94 7.82
CA ASP A 350 36.63 -2.35 7.52
C ASP A 350 35.46 -3.03 6.79
N GLN A 351 34.25 -2.71 7.16
CA GLN A 351 33.06 -3.33 6.58
C GLN A 351 32.10 -2.28 6.01
N LEU A 352 31.54 -2.62 4.86
CA LEU A 352 30.45 -1.91 4.23
C LEU A 352 29.29 -2.88 4.07
N ASN A 353 28.13 -2.53 4.60
CA ASN A 353 26.91 -3.28 4.35
C ASN A 353 26.06 -2.55 3.32
N PHE A 354 25.35 -3.30 2.50
CA PHE A 354 24.39 -2.72 1.60
C PHE A 354 23.18 -3.63 1.40
N SER A 355 22.06 -3.04 1.10
CA SER A 355 20.84 -3.74 0.71
C SER A 355 20.11 -2.95 -0.37
N LEU A 356 19.51 -3.67 -1.32
CA LEU A 356 18.64 -3.11 -2.32
C LEU A 356 17.19 -3.40 -1.92
N ALA A 357 16.47 -2.38 -1.49
CA ALA A 357 15.02 -2.46 -1.33
C ALA A 357 14.37 -2.22 -2.70
N THR A 358 13.60 -3.19 -3.20
CA THR A 358 12.85 -3.08 -4.45
C THR A 358 11.62 -3.98 -4.41
N ASN A 359 10.54 -3.52 -5.02
CA ASN A 359 9.31 -4.30 -5.17
C ASN A 359 9.46 -5.44 -6.20
N ASN A 360 10.53 -5.43 -7.00
CA ASN A 360 10.78 -6.45 -8.01
C ASN A 360 11.76 -7.52 -7.48
N ILE A 361 11.29 -8.33 -6.54
CA ILE A 361 12.07 -9.37 -5.86
C ILE A 361 12.47 -10.54 -6.77
N TYR A 362 11.89 -10.66 -7.94
CA TYR A 362 12.18 -11.72 -8.91
C TYR A 362 13.18 -11.31 -9.99
N GLN A 363 13.56 -10.03 -10.04
CA GLN A 363 14.54 -9.57 -11.01
C GLN A 363 15.96 -9.86 -10.53
N GLN A 364 16.80 -10.38 -11.41
CA GLN A 364 18.22 -10.52 -11.14
C GLN A 364 18.89 -9.16 -11.23
N PHE A 365 19.61 -8.81 -10.19
CA PHE A 365 20.43 -7.60 -10.12
C PHE A 365 21.91 -7.97 -10.04
N THR A 366 22.74 -7.13 -10.65
CA THR A 366 24.19 -7.18 -10.53
C THR A 366 24.67 -5.94 -9.79
N GLY A 367 25.39 -6.13 -8.70
CA GLY A 367 26.06 -5.06 -7.96
C GLY A 367 27.48 -4.89 -8.45
N THR A 368 27.91 -3.65 -8.73
CA THR A 368 29.24 -3.32 -9.19
C THR A 368 29.80 -2.15 -8.39
N ILE A 369 31.02 -2.32 -7.86
CA ILE A 369 31.75 -1.25 -7.17
C ILE A 369 32.74 -0.63 -8.15
N TYR A 370 32.72 0.70 -8.21
CA TYR A 370 33.66 1.53 -8.99
C TYR A 370 34.42 2.47 -8.07
N ASP A 371 35.65 2.79 -8.42
CA ASP A 371 36.38 3.89 -7.81
C ASP A 371 35.90 5.27 -8.35
N GLN A 372 36.51 6.35 -7.86
CA GLN A 372 36.20 7.71 -8.30
C GLN A 372 36.59 8.01 -9.76
N ALA A 373 37.46 7.21 -10.36
CA ALA A 373 37.85 7.31 -11.78
C ALA A 373 36.90 6.52 -12.70
N GLY A 374 35.96 5.74 -12.12
CA GLY A 374 35.06 4.86 -12.84
C GLY A 374 35.70 3.50 -13.18
N GLU A 375 36.84 3.16 -12.55
CA GLU A 375 37.47 1.84 -12.71
C GLU A 375 36.69 0.78 -11.92
N LEU A 376 36.41 -0.36 -12.54
CA LEU A 376 35.67 -1.46 -11.92
C LEU A 376 36.53 -2.15 -10.87
N ILE A 377 36.06 -2.23 -9.66
CA ILE A 377 36.72 -2.87 -8.52
C ILE A 377 36.21 -4.31 -8.32
N GLU A 378 34.88 -4.48 -8.27
CA GLU A 378 34.29 -5.80 -8.03
C GLU A 378 32.87 -5.83 -8.56
N THR A 379 32.37 -7.03 -8.90
CA THR A 379 31.02 -7.27 -9.33
C THR A 379 30.47 -8.55 -8.71
N GLY A 380 29.14 -8.63 -8.48
CA GLY A 380 28.49 -9.81 -7.93
C GLY A 380 26.98 -9.73 -8.05
N ASP A 381 26.32 -10.86 -7.86
CA ASP A 381 24.86 -10.94 -7.90
C ASP A 381 24.24 -10.34 -6.62
N VAL A 382 23.18 -9.58 -6.77
CA VAL A 382 22.41 -8.97 -5.69
C VAL A 382 20.98 -9.49 -5.72
N ILE A 383 20.57 -10.14 -4.63
CA ILE A 383 19.19 -10.55 -4.41
C ILE A 383 18.48 -9.40 -3.69
N PRO A 384 17.36 -8.91 -4.20
CA PRO A 384 16.59 -7.86 -3.54
C PRO A 384 16.21 -8.21 -2.10
N ASN A 385 16.10 -7.17 -1.27
CA ASN A 385 15.68 -7.26 0.13
C ASN A 385 16.55 -8.16 1.01
N LYS A 386 17.79 -8.42 0.57
CA LYS A 386 18.84 -9.11 1.33
C LYS A 386 19.97 -8.15 1.64
N GLU A 387 20.47 -8.20 2.87
CA GLU A 387 21.66 -7.45 3.28
C GLU A 387 22.94 -8.20 2.87
N TYR A 388 23.89 -7.45 2.34
CA TYR A 388 25.21 -7.91 1.95
C TYR A 388 26.29 -7.20 2.76
N SER A 389 27.33 -7.92 3.11
CA SER A 389 28.51 -7.37 3.76
C SER A 389 29.72 -7.48 2.85
N TYR A 390 30.42 -6.36 2.67
CA TYR A 390 31.61 -6.26 1.84
C TYR A 390 32.81 -5.82 2.69
N TYR A 391 33.92 -6.49 2.56
CA TYR A 391 35.14 -6.11 3.28
C TYR A 391 35.79 -4.91 2.59
N ALA A 392 35.54 -3.71 3.12
CA ALA A 392 36.09 -2.45 2.61
C ALA A 392 37.54 -2.20 2.99
N GLY A 393 38.08 -2.92 3.98
CA GLY A 393 39.49 -2.77 4.43
C GLY A 393 40.54 -3.09 3.35
N LYS A 394 40.13 -3.71 2.24
CA LYS A 394 41.03 -3.93 1.07
C LYS A 394 41.11 -2.75 0.10
N LEU A 395 40.19 -1.76 0.25
CA LEU A 395 40.15 -0.57 -0.59
C LEU A 395 41.07 0.51 -0.01
N ALA A 396 41.64 1.35 -0.85
CA ALA A 396 42.32 2.56 -0.39
C ALA A 396 41.33 3.57 0.19
N ALA A 397 41.77 4.44 1.09
CA ALA A 397 40.90 5.55 1.54
C ALA A 397 40.51 6.41 0.34
N GLY A 398 39.22 6.67 0.18
CA GLY A 398 38.71 7.37 -1.00
C GLY A 398 37.19 7.29 -1.17
N VAL A 399 36.75 7.81 -2.31
CA VAL A 399 35.34 7.81 -2.72
C VAL A 399 35.07 6.69 -3.70
N TYR A 400 34.01 5.94 -3.47
CA TYR A 400 33.58 4.81 -4.28
C TYR A 400 32.09 4.91 -4.60
N TYR A 401 31.67 4.18 -5.62
CA TYR A 401 30.28 4.09 -6.06
C TYR A 401 29.87 2.62 -6.15
N LEU A 402 28.78 2.28 -5.47
CA LEU A 402 28.09 1.01 -5.66
C LEU A 402 26.93 1.24 -6.63
N LYS A 403 26.98 0.59 -7.78
CA LYS A 403 25.89 0.54 -8.76
C LYS A 403 25.25 -0.83 -8.69
N VAL A 404 23.92 -0.89 -8.51
CA VAL A 404 23.15 -2.13 -8.58
C VAL A 404 22.16 -1.99 -9.71
N GLU A 405 22.27 -2.86 -10.71
CA GLU A 405 21.48 -2.74 -11.93
C GLU A 405 20.90 -4.07 -12.40
N SER A 406 19.79 -3.96 -13.12
CA SER A 406 19.12 -5.02 -13.85
C SER A 406 18.94 -4.58 -15.30
N LYS A 407 18.20 -5.36 -16.10
CA LYS A 407 17.87 -4.96 -17.49
C LYS A 407 17.05 -3.67 -17.59
N THR A 408 16.29 -3.34 -16.55
CA THR A 408 15.29 -2.24 -16.58
C THR A 408 15.48 -1.20 -15.48
N GLN A 409 16.29 -1.48 -14.46
CA GLN A 409 16.47 -0.61 -13.29
C GLN A 409 17.94 -0.46 -12.95
N SER A 410 18.33 0.70 -12.45
CA SER A 410 19.70 1.00 -12.01
C SER A 410 19.66 1.90 -10.78
N TYR A 411 20.39 1.52 -9.76
CA TYR A 411 20.54 2.23 -8.49
C TYR A 411 22.02 2.52 -8.27
N THR A 412 22.35 3.71 -7.79
CA THR A 412 23.74 4.07 -7.49
C THR A 412 23.82 4.78 -6.14
N SER A 413 24.74 4.33 -5.30
CA SER A 413 25.03 4.98 -4.02
C SER A 413 26.52 5.25 -3.91
N ARG A 414 26.88 6.43 -3.41
CA ARG A 414 28.25 6.83 -3.10
C ARG A 414 28.58 6.43 -1.67
N PHE A 415 29.77 5.88 -1.45
CA PHE A 415 30.33 5.66 -0.11
C PHE A 415 31.78 6.11 -0.02
N ILE A 416 32.22 6.35 1.20
CA ILE A 416 33.58 6.79 1.51
C ILE A 416 34.26 5.71 2.35
N VAL A 417 35.48 5.36 1.98
CA VAL A 417 36.35 4.48 2.77
C VAL A 417 37.37 5.34 3.50
N THR A 418 37.53 5.10 4.81
CA THR A 418 38.47 5.79 5.69
C THR A 418 39.23 4.75 6.53
N HIS A 419 40.49 4.93 6.68
CA HIS A 419 41.36 4.11 7.56
C HIS A 419 42.02 4.98 8.60
#